data_20f8be93c39e7f1f718b0656a6aaba3a
#
_entry.id   20f8be93c39e7f1f718b0656a6aaba3a
#
_cell.length_a   1.000
_cell.length_b   1.000
_cell.length_c   1.000
_cell.angle_alpha   90.00
_cell.angle_beta   90.00
_cell.angle_gamma   90.00
#
_symmetry.space_group_name_H-M   'P 1'
#
loop_
_entity.id
_entity.type
_entity.pdbx_description
1 polymer ?
#
loop_
_entity_poly.entity_id
_entity_poly.type
_entity_poly.pdbx_seq_one_letter_code
_entity_poly.pdbx_strand_id
1 'polypeptide(L)'
;MGQEDSAPAPAASRGGQIVASIRGEPRTFNRYVAADQASEVLTLLLQARLVRINRSTFELEPWLAEKWESSPDGRTHTIHLRSGLTWSDGMPLTAEDVLFSMQAVYDPKVESVLADSLTVGGQPLRAAAPDPLTVVFTYPAPSGRGVRLLDGLPILPKHKLEAALAAGEFKSAYNTSTPPAEVVGAGPFVLREYQPGQRVVMDRNPHYWRKAADGAALPYLDRLVLQIVPEQNAELLRIQAGETDLTSTELRPEDYLPVRRAEEEGRLRLIELGVGPDADALWFCLKPEVKRKDLRFAFVSRPEFRRAISYAVDREAFAENVFLSAAVP
;
A
#
# COMPACT_ATOMS: atom_id res chain seq x y z
N MET A 1 18.73 -23.48 18.17
CA MET A 1 17.32 -23.29 17.85
C MET A 1 16.58 -23.23 19.18
N GLY A 2 16.61 -22.08 19.84
CA GLY A 2 15.94 -21.79 21.10
C GLY A 2 14.73 -20.92 20.78
N GLN A 3 13.52 -21.39 21.06
CA GLN A 3 12.36 -20.54 21.22
C GLN A 3 12.66 -19.67 22.45
N GLU A 4 12.98 -18.39 22.24
CA GLU A 4 12.89 -17.42 23.30
C GLU A 4 11.40 -17.27 23.64
N ASP A 5 11.06 -17.66 24.88
CA ASP A 5 9.79 -17.34 25.52
C ASP A 5 9.63 -15.82 25.53
N SER A 6 8.98 -15.29 24.51
CA SER A 6 8.62 -13.88 24.47
C SER A 6 7.60 -13.64 25.59
N ALA A 7 8.00 -12.88 26.59
CA ALA A 7 7.08 -12.36 27.60
C ALA A 7 5.82 -11.80 26.90
N PRO A 8 4.62 -12.01 27.46
CA PRO A 8 3.39 -11.50 26.87
C PRO A 8 3.53 -9.99 26.65
N ALA A 9 3.29 -9.55 25.44
CA ALA A 9 3.33 -8.13 25.11
C ALA A 9 2.43 -7.35 26.09
N PRO A 10 2.90 -6.22 26.63
CA PRO A 10 2.07 -5.42 27.53
C PRO A 10 0.75 -5.09 26.84
N ALA A 11 -0.35 -5.09 27.61
CA ALA A 11 -1.67 -4.74 27.10
C ALA A 11 -1.57 -3.42 26.33
N ALA A 12 -1.98 -3.44 25.07
CA ALA A 12 -1.88 -2.26 24.21
C ALA A 12 -2.64 -1.09 24.86
N SER A 13 -1.95 0.02 25.11
CA SER A 13 -2.60 1.23 25.57
C SER A 13 -3.51 1.75 24.47
N ARG A 14 -4.70 2.24 24.84
CA ARG A 14 -5.69 2.77 23.90
C ARG A 14 -5.68 4.28 23.94
N GLY A 15 -5.90 4.89 22.80
CA GLY A 15 -5.88 6.33 22.65
C GLY A 15 -4.50 6.89 22.31
N GLY A 16 -4.38 8.21 22.36
CA GLY A 16 -3.14 8.90 22.06
C GLY A 16 -2.86 9.04 20.56
N GLN A 17 -1.66 9.51 20.26
CA GLN A 17 -1.22 9.73 18.90
C GLN A 17 0.16 9.13 18.65
N ILE A 18 0.45 8.86 17.38
CA ILE A 18 1.79 8.58 16.87
C ILE A 18 2.18 9.68 15.91
N VAL A 19 3.42 10.15 16.01
CA VAL A 19 4.06 11.06 15.06
C VAL A 19 5.06 10.27 14.25
N ALA A 20 4.83 10.17 12.95
CA ALA A 20 5.74 9.53 12.00
C ALA A 20 6.22 10.52 10.94
N SER A 21 7.26 10.18 10.21
CA SER A 21 7.76 10.97 9.08
C SER A 21 7.41 10.31 7.74
N ILE A 22 7.19 11.15 6.72
CA ILE A 22 7.15 10.77 5.31
C ILE A 22 8.06 11.71 4.52
N ARG A 23 8.79 11.18 3.52
CA ARG A 23 9.76 11.99 2.75
C ARG A 23 9.15 12.79 1.61
N GLY A 24 7.99 12.37 1.14
CA GLY A 24 7.35 12.99 -0.02
C GLY A 24 6.12 13.79 0.36
N GLU A 25 5.85 14.80 -0.45
CA GLU A 25 4.58 15.52 -0.46
C GLU A 25 3.51 14.66 -1.15
N PRO A 26 2.34 14.41 -0.54
CA PRO A 26 1.26 13.73 -1.23
C PRO A 26 0.72 14.60 -2.37
N ARG A 27 0.46 13.98 -3.50
CA ARG A 27 -0.13 14.65 -4.68
C ARG A 27 -1.63 14.48 -4.77
N THR A 28 -2.14 13.44 -4.12
CA THR A 28 -3.56 13.09 -4.15
C THR A 28 -3.93 12.17 -3.00
N PHE A 29 -5.21 12.18 -2.62
CA PHE A 29 -5.84 11.20 -1.73
C PHE A 29 -6.67 10.17 -2.51
N ASN A 30 -6.60 10.18 -3.85
CA ASN A 30 -7.26 9.23 -4.73
C ASN A 30 -6.28 8.11 -5.12
N ARG A 31 -6.46 6.91 -4.60
CA ARG A 31 -5.57 5.77 -4.84
C ARG A 31 -5.45 5.40 -6.32
N TYR A 32 -6.47 5.65 -7.10
CA TYR A 32 -6.49 5.22 -8.51
C TYR A 32 -5.52 6.00 -9.40
N VAL A 33 -5.15 7.20 -8.95
CA VAL A 33 -4.19 8.07 -9.66
C VAL A 33 -2.94 8.38 -8.82
N ALA A 34 -2.80 7.76 -7.65
CA ALA A 34 -1.64 7.90 -6.78
C ALA A 34 -0.44 7.14 -7.35
N ALA A 35 0.53 7.87 -7.88
CA ALA A 35 1.75 7.32 -8.48
C ALA A 35 3.01 7.62 -7.65
N ASP A 36 2.87 8.24 -6.48
CA ASP A 36 3.95 8.56 -5.55
C ASP A 36 3.75 7.84 -4.20
N GLN A 37 4.85 7.54 -3.54
CA GLN A 37 4.87 6.77 -2.29
C GLN A 37 4.06 7.44 -1.17
N ALA A 38 4.13 8.76 -1.03
CA ALA A 38 3.42 9.48 0.04
C ALA A 38 1.90 9.35 -0.16
N SER A 39 1.38 9.61 -1.37
CA SER A 39 -0.04 9.41 -1.71
C SER A 39 -0.46 7.95 -1.50
N GLU A 40 0.40 7.00 -1.87
CA GLU A 40 0.12 5.58 -1.70
C GLU A 40 -0.04 5.19 -0.23
N VAL A 41 0.90 5.57 0.64
CA VAL A 41 0.83 5.31 2.10
C VAL A 41 -0.44 5.91 2.70
N LEU A 42 -0.75 7.16 2.37
CA LEU A 42 -1.96 7.83 2.89
C LEU A 42 -3.23 7.10 2.45
N THR A 43 -3.31 6.72 1.18
CA THR A 43 -4.51 6.04 0.66
C THR A 43 -4.69 4.63 1.22
N LEU A 44 -3.61 3.95 1.65
CA LEU A 44 -3.69 2.68 2.37
C LEU A 44 -4.34 2.83 3.76
N LEU A 45 -4.18 3.99 4.39
CA LEU A 45 -4.77 4.30 5.70
C LEU A 45 -6.20 4.80 5.60
N LEU A 46 -6.55 5.48 4.50
CA LEU A 46 -7.88 6.05 4.26
C LEU A 46 -8.88 5.05 3.66
N GLN A 47 -8.40 4.06 2.90
CA GLN A 47 -9.25 3.18 2.10
C GLN A 47 -9.16 1.73 2.58
N ALA A 48 -10.12 0.91 2.15
CA ALA A 48 -10.14 -0.51 2.43
C ALA A 48 -10.25 -1.32 1.13
N ARG A 49 -10.01 -2.64 1.22
CA ARG A 49 -10.00 -3.60 0.13
C ARG A 49 -10.90 -4.77 0.47
N LEU A 50 -11.25 -5.59 -0.50
CA LEU A 50 -12.04 -6.80 -0.26
C LEU A 50 -11.27 -7.83 0.56
N VAL A 51 -10.02 -8.05 0.21
CA VAL A 51 -9.08 -8.97 0.85
C VAL A 51 -7.75 -8.27 1.08
N ARG A 52 -6.91 -8.84 1.92
CA ARG A 52 -5.57 -8.32 2.21
C ARG A 52 -4.53 -9.43 2.21
N ILE A 53 -3.38 -9.17 1.66
CA ILE A 53 -2.20 -10.02 1.84
C ILE A 53 -1.52 -9.60 3.16
N ASN A 54 -1.41 -10.53 4.09
CA ASN A 54 -0.62 -10.36 5.30
C ASN A 54 0.86 -10.29 4.90
N ARG A 55 1.53 -9.17 5.19
CA ARG A 55 2.92 -8.94 4.76
C ARG A 55 3.93 -9.81 5.49
N SER A 56 3.60 -10.32 6.68
CA SER A 56 4.49 -11.17 7.47
C SER A 56 4.39 -12.65 7.07
N THR A 57 3.17 -13.14 6.75
CA THR A 57 2.92 -14.56 6.43
C THR A 57 2.73 -14.80 4.94
N PHE A 58 2.54 -13.75 4.15
CA PHE A 58 2.12 -13.78 2.74
C PHE A 58 0.80 -14.51 2.49
N GLU A 59 0.01 -14.76 3.53
CA GLU A 59 -1.30 -15.36 3.40
C GLU A 59 -2.37 -14.34 3.04
N LEU A 60 -3.40 -14.80 2.33
CA LEU A 60 -4.56 -14.00 1.99
C LEU A 60 -5.54 -13.99 3.16
N GLU A 61 -5.88 -12.81 3.64
CA GLU A 61 -6.81 -12.58 4.74
C GLU A 61 -8.11 -11.94 4.25
N PRO A 62 -9.28 -12.33 4.81
CA PRO A 62 -10.52 -11.59 4.59
C PRO A 62 -10.42 -10.17 5.19
N TRP A 63 -10.96 -9.16 4.44
CA TRP A 63 -10.95 -7.78 4.90
C TRP A 63 -12.36 -7.20 4.91
N LEU A 64 -12.78 -6.42 3.87
CA LEU A 64 -14.21 -6.08 3.70
C LEU A 64 -15.03 -7.32 3.35
N ALA A 65 -14.44 -8.27 2.64
CA ALA A 65 -14.99 -9.59 2.47
C ALA A 65 -14.94 -10.35 3.79
N GLU A 66 -16.01 -11.07 4.11
CA GLU A 66 -16.04 -12.04 5.20
C GLU A 66 -15.48 -13.39 4.74
N LYS A 67 -15.86 -13.80 3.55
CA LYS A 67 -15.44 -15.06 2.91
C LYS A 67 -15.53 -14.97 1.39
N TRP A 68 -14.97 -15.95 0.72
CA TRP A 68 -15.10 -16.10 -0.74
C TRP A 68 -15.11 -17.56 -1.15
N GLU A 69 -15.63 -17.80 -2.34
CA GLU A 69 -15.65 -19.09 -3.01
C GLU A 69 -15.09 -18.93 -4.43
N SER A 70 -14.43 -19.98 -4.91
CA SER A 70 -13.88 -19.99 -6.27
C SER A 70 -14.41 -21.20 -7.03
N SER A 71 -14.77 -20.99 -8.30
CA SER A 71 -15.16 -22.09 -9.18
C SER A 71 -13.98 -23.03 -9.46
N PRO A 72 -14.24 -24.32 -9.76
CA PRO A 72 -13.17 -25.29 -10.03
C PRO A 72 -12.26 -24.92 -11.21
N ASP A 73 -12.78 -24.18 -12.18
CA ASP A 73 -12.02 -23.69 -13.33
C ASP A 73 -11.20 -22.43 -13.04
N GLY A 74 -11.29 -21.87 -11.82
CA GLY A 74 -10.56 -20.69 -11.37
C GLY A 74 -10.94 -19.40 -12.10
N ARG A 75 -12.13 -19.35 -12.73
CA ARG A 75 -12.58 -18.16 -13.48
C ARG A 75 -13.62 -17.33 -12.74
N THR A 76 -14.36 -17.93 -11.82
CA THR A 76 -15.41 -17.23 -11.09
C THR A 76 -15.06 -17.20 -9.62
N HIS A 77 -15.14 -16.02 -9.02
CA HIS A 77 -14.89 -15.82 -7.59
C HIS A 77 -16.06 -15.05 -7.00
N THR A 78 -16.78 -15.70 -6.09
CA THR A 78 -17.91 -15.11 -5.36
C THR A 78 -17.39 -14.58 -4.04
N ILE A 79 -17.53 -13.29 -3.82
CA ILE A 79 -17.04 -12.56 -2.62
C ILE A 79 -18.27 -12.16 -1.81
N HIS A 80 -18.31 -12.54 -0.54
CA HIS A 80 -19.35 -12.15 0.40
C HIS A 80 -18.81 -11.03 1.30
N LEU A 81 -19.44 -9.87 1.25
CA LEU A 81 -19.11 -8.73 2.10
C LEU A 81 -19.60 -8.96 3.53
N ARG A 82 -18.92 -8.38 4.49
CA ARG A 82 -19.41 -8.31 5.88
C ARG A 82 -20.70 -7.52 5.94
N SER A 83 -21.61 -7.92 6.81
CA SER A 83 -22.80 -7.14 7.10
C SER A 83 -22.46 -5.89 7.92
N GLY A 84 -23.23 -4.81 7.72
CA GLY A 84 -23.13 -3.58 8.51
C GLY A 84 -21.87 -2.74 8.23
N LEU A 85 -21.20 -2.97 7.11
CA LEU A 85 -20.10 -2.08 6.68
C LEU A 85 -20.62 -0.68 6.38
N THR A 86 -19.86 0.32 6.82
CA THR A 86 -20.16 1.73 6.56
C THR A 86 -18.89 2.48 6.14
N TRP A 87 -19.10 3.53 5.38
CA TRP A 87 -18.08 4.54 5.07
C TRP A 87 -17.81 5.42 6.29
N SER A 88 -16.76 6.22 6.23
CA SER A 88 -16.38 7.14 7.32
C SER A 88 -17.42 8.24 7.59
N ASP A 89 -18.32 8.51 6.67
CA ASP A 89 -19.46 9.42 6.82
C ASP A 89 -20.75 8.73 7.30
N GLY A 90 -20.68 7.42 7.61
CA GLY A 90 -21.78 6.62 8.10
C GLY A 90 -22.70 6.03 7.03
N MET A 91 -22.51 6.36 5.75
CA MET A 91 -23.28 5.76 4.66
C MET A 91 -22.96 4.28 4.50
N PRO A 92 -23.93 3.41 4.15
CA PRO A 92 -23.68 2.00 3.94
C PRO A 92 -22.66 1.73 2.82
N LEU A 93 -21.75 0.77 3.04
CA LEU A 93 -20.87 0.23 2.03
C LEU A 93 -21.44 -1.09 1.52
N THR A 94 -21.66 -1.19 0.21
CA THR A 94 -22.32 -2.32 -0.43
C THR A 94 -21.57 -2.82 -1.67
N ALA A 95 -22.08 -3.89 -2.26
CA ALA A 95 -21.57 -4.44 -3.52
C ALA A 95 -21.61 -3.41 -4.69
N GLU A 96 -22.52 -2.43 -4.63
CA GLU A 96 -22.57 -1.34 -5.63
C GLU A 96 -21.30 -0.48 -5.62
N ASP A 97 -20.69 -0.26 -4.45
CA ASP A 97 -19.42 0.46 -4.34
C ASP A 97 -18.28 -0.33 -4.98
N VAL A 98 -18.34 -1.67 -4.90
CA VAL A 98 -17.36 -2.54 -5.57
C VAL A 98 -17.52 -2.46 -7.10
N LEU A 99 -18.77 -2.50 -7.62
CA LEU A 99 -19.01 -2.34 -9.05
C LEU A 99 -18.56 -0.97 -9.55
N PHE A 100 -18.86 0.09 -8.80
CA PHE A 100 -18.39 1.43 -9.10
C PHE A 100 -16.85 1.51 -9.14
N SER A 101 -16.19 0.88 -8.18
CA SER A 101 -14.72 0.80 -8.10
C SER A 101 -14.13 0.11 -9.33
N MET A 102 -14.77 -0.98 -9.79
CA MET A 102 -14.40 -1.68 -11.02
C MET A 102 -14.62 -0.83 -12.27
N GLN A 103 -15.73 -0.10 -12.33
CA GLN A 103 -15.98 0.85 -13.42
C GLN A 103 -14.90 1.93 -13.47
N ALA A 104 -14.59 2.56 -12.34
CA ALA A 104 -13.61 3.63 -12.25
C ALA A 104 -12.19 3.17 -12.62
N VAL A 105 -11.76 1.98 -12.19
CA VAL A 105 -10.41 1.49 -12.46
C VAL A 105 -10.15 1.26 -13.94
N TYR A 106 -11.17 0.90 -14.73
CA TYR A 106 -11.06 0.62 -16.16
C TYR A 106 -11.54 1.76 -17.05
N ASP A 107 -12.05 2.86 -16.49
CA ASP A 107 -12.43 4.01 -17.27
C ASP A 107 -11.17 4.65 -17.90
N PRO A 108 -11.10 4.75 -19.25
CA PRO A 108 -9.92 5.28 -19.92
C PRO A 108 -9.64 6.75 -19.60
N LYS A 109 -10.65 7.51 -19.12
CA LYS A 109 -10.47 8.90 -18.69
C LYS A 109 -9.80 8.99 -17.32
N VAL A 110 -9.91 7.96 -16.49
CA VAL A 110 -9.27 7.90 -15.18
C VAL A 110 -7.77 7.64 -15.31
N GLU A 111 -7.34 6.85 -16.32
CA GLU A 111 -5.94 6.42 -16.51
C GLU A 111 -5.37 5.84 -15.20
N SER A 112 -6.14 4.93 -14.60
CA SER A 112 -5.80 4.38 -13.30
C SER A 112 -4.47 3.63 -13.32
N VAL A 113 -3.59 3.95 -12.37
CA VAL A 113 -2.31 3.24 -12.17
C VAL A 113 -2.51 1.78 -11.77
N LEU A 114 -3.74 1.40 -11.38
CA LEU A 114 -4.09 0.05 -10.94
C LEU A 114 -4.62 -0.84 -12.08
N ALA A 115 -5.04 -0.26 -13.21
CA ALA A 115 -5.76 -0.96 -14.26
C ALA A 115 -5.02 -2.21 -14.78
N ASP A 116 -3.74 -2.07 -15.11
CA ASP A 116 -2.93 -3.17 -15.65
C ASP A 116 -2.75 -4.31 -14.64
N SER A 117 -2.57 -3.98 -13.35
CA SER A 117 -2.39 -4.97 -12.28
C SER A 117 -3.65 -5.81 -12.03
N LEU A 118 -4.83 -5.29 -12.40
CA LEU A 118 -6.14 -5.93 -12.25
C LEU A 118 -6.63 -6.60 -13.55
N THR A 119 -5.74 -6.86 -14.52
CA THR A 119 -6.07 -7.61 -15.74
C THR A 119 -5.60 -9.06 -15.66
N VAL A 120 -6.27 -9.92 -16.42
CA VAL A 120 -5.88 -11.32 -16.63
C VAL A 120 -5.82 -11.58 -18.14
N GLY A 121 -4.66 -12.03 -18.64
CA GLY A 121 -4.46 -12.21 -20.07
C GLY A 121 -4.63 -10.91 -20.90
N GLY A 122 -4.32 -9.74 -20.30
CA GLY A 122 -4.45 -8.43 -20.92
C GLY A 122 -5.90 -7.94 -21.04
N GLN A 123 -6.85 -8.59 -20.38
CA GLN A 123 -8.27 -8.21 -20.39
C GLN A 123 -8.76 -7.88 -18.98
N PRO A 124 -9.69 -6.91 -18.82
CA PRO A 124 -10.26 -6.52 -17.55
C PRO A 124 -11.10 -7.64 -16.93
N LEU A 125 -11.17 -7.65 -15.62
CA LEU A 125 -12.12 -8.47 -14.87
C LEU A 125 -13.54 -7.92 -15.07
N ARG A 126 -14.53 -8.79 -14.96
CA ARG A 126 -15.95 -8.39 -14.87
C ARG A 126 -16.46 -8.63 -13.48
N ALA A 127 -17.39 -7.82 -13.03
CA ALA A 127 -18.05 -7.98 -11.74
C ALA A 127 -19.56 -7.79 -11.89
N ALA A 128 -20.31 -8.51 -11.08
CA ALA A 128 -21.76 -8.38 -10.94
C ALA A 128 -22.13 -8.47 -9.46
N ALA A 129 -23.17 -7.75 -9.05
CA ALA A 129 -23.71 -7.78 -7.69
C ALA A 129 -25.14 -8.35 -7.72
N PRO A 130 -25.32 -9.65 -7.42
CA PRO A 130 -26.65 -10.25 -7.37
C PRO A 130 -27.50 -9.74 -6.20
N ASP A 131 -26.84 -9.28 -5.14
CA ASP A 131 -27.44 -8.68 -3.95
C ASP A 131 -26.46 -7.66 -3.31
N PRO A 132 -26.91 -6.87 -2.32
CA PRO A 132 -26.08 -5.82 -1.72
C PRO A 132 -24.79 -6.28 -1.01
N LEU A 133 -24.68 -7.57 -0.67
CA LEU A 133 -23.54 -8.12 0.07
C LEU A 133 -22.75 -9.17 -0.73
N THR A 134 -23.12 -9.42 -1.97
CA THR A 134 -22.44 -10.43 -2.80
C THR A 134 -21.90 -9.80 -4.09
N VAL A 135 -20.63 -10.04 -4.39
CA VAL A 135 -19.99 -9.65 -5.66
C VAL A 135 -19.43 -10.89 -6.34
N VAL A 136 -19.80 -11.09 -7.59
CA VAL A 136 -19.29 -12.18 -8.42
C VAL A 136 -18.31 -11.61 -9.43
N PHE A 137 -17.03 -11.96 -9.29
CA PHE A 137 -15.99 -11.62 -10.24
C PHE A 137 -15.84 -12.73 -11.28
N THR A 138 -15.79 -12.35 -12.56
CA THR A 138 -15.52 -13.26 -13.67
C THR A 138 -14.20 -12.87 -14.33
N TYR A 139 -13.26 -13.79 -14.35
CA TYR A 139 -11.94 -13.62 -14.95
C TYR A 139 -11.97 -14.12 -16.40
N PRO A 140 -11.32 -13.42 -17.33
CA PRO A 140 -11.29 -13.83 -18.75
C PRO A 140 -10.55 -15.15 -18.97
N ALA A 141 -9.64 -15.52 -18.07
CA ALA A 141 -8.91 -16.78 -18.06
C ALA A 141 -8.62 -17.23 -16.61
N PRO A 142 -8.31 -18.52 -16.37
CA PRO A 142 -7.81 -18.95 -15.06
C PRO A 142 -6.56 -18.16 -14.67
N SER A 143 -6.50 -17.74 -13.41
CA SER A 143 -5.36 -16.99 -12.87
C SER A 143 -4.78 -17.68 -11.64
N GLY A 144 -3.47 -17.95 -11.65
CA GLY A 144 -2.77 -18.47 -10.47
C GLY A 144 -2.80 -17.53 -9.27
N ARG A 145 -3.08 -16.22 -9.50
CA ARG A 145 -3.28 -15.25 -8.41
C ARG A 145 -4.66 -15.38 -7.76
N GLY A 146 -5.67 -15.86 -8.50
CA GLY A 146 -7.03 -16.02 -7.98
C GLY A 146 -7.54 -14.76 -7.27
N VAL A 147 -8.17 -14.94 -6.11
CA VAL A 147 -8.71 -13.84 -5.27
C VAL A 147 -7.61 -12.88 -4.76
N ARG A 148 -6.34 -13.33 -4.68
CA ARG A 148 -5.20 -12.44 -4.30
C ARG A 148 -5.08 -11.19 -5.20
N LEU A 149 -5.58 -11.27 -6.43
CA LEU A 149 -5.59 -10.13 -7.34
C LEU A 149 -6.41 -8.95 -6.78
N LEU A 150 -7.45 -9.24 -6.01
CA LEU A 150 -8.35 -8.23 -5.43
C LEU A 150 -7.74 -7.46 -4.25
N ASP A 151 -6.57 -7.88 -3.72
CA ASP A 151 -5.78 -7.05 -2.80
C ASP A 151 -5.34 -5.73 -3.48
N GLY A 152 -5.19 -5.73 -4.80
CA GLY A 152 -4.86 -4.55 -5.59
C GLY A 152 -6.03 -3.57 -5.82
N LEU A 153 -7.26 -3.89 -5.41
CA LEU A 153 -8.46 -3.10 -5.66
C LEU A 153 -8.94 -2.38 -4.37
N PRO A 154 -8.58 -1.13 -4.12
CA PRO A 154 -9.23 -0.31 -3.09
C PRO A 154 -10.68 -0.02 -3.48
N ILE A 155 -11.59 -0.13 -2.53
CA ILE A 155 -13.00 0.17 -2.77
C ILE A 155 -13.24 1.65 -2.48
N LEU A 156 -14.00 2.30 -3.37
CA LEU A 156 -14.28 3.73 -3.35
C LEU A 156 -15.77 4.03 -3.16
N PRO A 157 -16.11 5.12 -2.46
CA PRO A 157 -17.50 5.49 -2.17
C PRO A 157 -18.22 6.00 -3.42
N LYS A 158 -19.13 5.18 -3.97
CA LYS A 158 -19.95 5.52 -5.14
C LYS A 158 -20.68 6.85 -4.93
N HIS A 159 -21.34 7.02 -3.79
CA HIS A 159 -22.15 8.21 -3.47
C HIS A 159 -21.35 9.53 -3.48
N LYS A 160 -20.03 9.49 -3.32
CA LYS A 160 -19.15 10.66 -3.39
C LYS A 160 -18.53 10.90 -4.75
N LEU A 161 -18.22 9.84 -5.48
CA LEU A 161 -17.34 9.91 -6.65
C LEU A 161 -18.04 9.63 -7.97
N GLU A 162 -19.29 9.14 -7.95
CA GLU A 162 -20.02 8.79 -9.19
C GLU A 162 -20.23 10.01 -10.10
N ALA A 163 -20.59 11.17 -9.51
CA ALA A 163 -20.77 12.39 -10.28
C ALA A 163 -19.47 12.85 -10.96
N ALA A 164 -18.33 12.76 -10.24
CA ALA A 164 -17.02 13.12 -10.80
C ALA A 164 -16.60 12.15 -11.93
N LEU A 165 -16.91 10.85 -11.78
CA LEU A 165 -16.64 9.87 -12.83
C LEU A 165 -17.48 10.15 -14.06
N ALA A 166 -18.77 10.42 -13.90
CA ALA A 166 -19.67 10.73 -15.00
C ALA A 166 -19.27 12.02 -15.75
N ALA A 167 -18.80 13.03 -15.01
CA ALA A 167 -18.28 14.28 -15.58
C ALA A 167 -16.90 14.14 -16.25
N GLY A 168 -16.18 13.01 -16.02
CA GLY A 168 -14.79 12.83 -16.47
C GLY A 168 -13.77 13.59 -15.61
N GLU A 169 -14.14 13.98 -14.40
CA GLU A 169 -13.33 14.75 -13.45
C GLU A 169 -12.73 13.89 -12.33
N PHE A 170 -12.84 12.56 -12.45
CA PHE A 170 -12.41 11.63 -11.41
C PHE A 170 -10.92 11.75 -11.03
N LYS A 171 -10.05 12.10 -11.97
CA LYS A 171 -8.62 12.32 -11.69
C LYS A 171 -8.37 13.45 -10.71
N SER A 172 -9.20 14.48 -10.73
CA SER A 172 -9.12 15.64 -9.84
C SER A 172 -9.93 15.47 -8.54
N ALA A 173 -10.71 14.39 -8.44
CA ALA A 173 -11.41 14.06 -7.21
C ALA A 173 -10.41 13.62 -6.12
N TYR A 174 -10.66 14.03 -4.89
CA TYR A 174 -9.78 13.76 -3.75
C TYR A 174 -8.34 14.26 -3.96
N ASN A 175 -8.19 15.41 -4.65
CA ASN A 175 -6.89 16.07 -4.75
C ASN A 175 -6.52 16.74 -3.39
N THR A 176 -5.31 17.29 -3.32
CA THR A 176 -4.79 17.92 -2.10
C THR A 176 -5.51 19.20 -1.67
N SER A 177 -6.37 19.77 -2.51
CA SER A 177 -7.23 20.92 -2.21
C SER A 177 -8.64 20.50 -1.76
N THR A 178 -8.98 19.21 -1.84
CA THR A 178 -10.27 18.70 -1.39
C THR A 178 -10.38 18.90 0.13
N PRO A 179 -11.47 19.50 0.64
CA PRO A 179 -11.68 19.61 2.08
C PRO A 179 -11.57 18.25 2.78
N PRO A 180 -10.84 18.13 3.88
CA PRO A 180 -10.63 16.84 4.55
C PRO A 180 -11.91 16.06 4.85
N ALA A 181 -12.98 16.74 5.24
CA ALA A 181 -14.28 16.13 5.54
C ALA A 181 -14.98 15.52 4.31
N GLU A 182 -14.57 15.89 3.10
CA GLU A 182 -15.13 15.34 1.86
C GLU A 182 -14.37 14.08 1.39
N VAL A 183 -13.19 13.83 1.95
CA VAL A 183 -12.40 12.64 1.64
C VAL A 183 -12.93 11.46 2.44
N VAL A 184 -13.90 10.76 1.87
CA VAL A 184 -14.58 9.62 2.50
C VAL A 184 -13.85 8.32 2.14
N GLY A 185 -13.65 7.46 3.14
CA GLY A 185 -13.00 6.16 2.97
C GLY A 185 -13.53 5.12 3.97
N ALA A 186 -13.08 3.88 3.84
CA ALA A 186 -13.42 2.77 4.74
C ALA A 186 -12.19 2.24 5.49
N GLY A 187 -11.10 2.98 5.47
CA GLY A 187 -9.86 2.66 6.16
C GLY A 187 -9.90 2.96 7.66
N PRO A 188 -8.83 2.61 8.39
CA PRO A 188 -8.76 2.80 9.85
C PRO A 188 -8.71 4.27 10.28
N PHE A 189 -8.31 5.17 9.40
CA PHE A 189 -8.20 6.60 9.68
C PHE A 189 -8.99 7.43 8.66
N VAL A 190 -9.31 8.66 9.05
CA VAL A 190 -9.92 9.70 8.21
C VAL A 190 -8.98 10.91 8.14
N LEU A 191 -8.99 11.59 7.02
CA LEU A 191 -8.21 12.81 6.85
C LEU A 191 -8.79 13.92 7.75
N ARG A 192 -7.96 14.49 8.59
CA ARG A 192 -8.34 15.62 9.47
C ARG A 192 -7.81 16.94 8.96
N GLU A 193 -6.54 16.93 8.51
CA GLU A 193 -5.82 18.14 8.12
C GLU A 193 -4.71 17.77 7.14
N TYR A 194 -4.49 18.63 6.16
CA TYR A 194 -3.30 18.62 5.34
C TYR A 194 -2.71 20.03 5.29
N GLN A 195 -1.48 20.18 5.73
CA GLN A 195 -0.69 21.40 5.65
C GLN A 195 0.49 21.15 4.70
N PRO A 196 0.47 21.72 3.48
CA PRO A 196 1.53 21.53 2.50
C PRO A 196 2.92 21.86 3.06
N GLY A 197 3.88 21.01 2.77
CA GLY A 197 5.26 21.14 3.24
C GLY A 197 5.47 20.88 4.73
N GLN A 198 4.43 20.56 5.49
CA GLN A 198 4.51 20.40 6.94
C GLN A 198 4.06 19.04 7.42
N ARG A 199 2.76 18.74 7.26
CA ARG A 199 2.18 17.51 7.84
C ARG A 199 0.85 17.12 7.22
N VAL A 200 0.51 15.84 7.40
CA VAL A 200 -0.84 15.30 7.27
C VAL A 200 -1.29 14.79 8.63
N VAL A 201 -2.48 15.15 9.06
CA VAL A 201 -3.10 14.67 10.31
C VAL A 201 -4.29 13.80 9.95
N MET A 202 -4.34 12.61 10.55
CA MET A 202 -5.43 11.67 10.41
C MET A 202 -5.99 11.33 11.79
N ASP A 203 -7.32 11.38 11.93
CA ASP A 203 -8.01 10.92 13.13
C ASP A 203 -8.53 9.49 12.93
N ARG A 204 -8.74 8.77 14.03
CA ARG A 204 -9.38 7.46 14.01
C ARG A 204 -10.74 7.53 13.31
N ASN A 205 -11.00 6.61 12.39
CA ASN A 205 -12.30 6.46 11.76
C ASN A 205 -13.29 5.84 12.77
N PRO A 206 -14.33 6.56 13.20
CA PRO A 206 -15.29 6.05 14.17
C PRO A 206 -16.16 4.91 13.61
N HIS A 207 -16.23 4.79 12.28
CA HIS A 207 -16.98 3.78 11.55
C HIS A 207 -16.11 2.61 11.09
N TYR A 208 -14.85 2.52 11.54
CA TYR A 208 -13.99 1.41 11.13
C TYR A 208 -14.50 0.08 11.68
N TRP A 209 -14.77 -0.85 10.78
CA TRP A 209 -15.46 -2.09 11.05
C TRP A 209 -14.67 -3.10 11.90
N ARG A 210 -13.33 -3.04 11.92
CA ARG A 210 -12.50 -4.01 12.63
C ARG A 210 -12.53 -3.82 14.14
N LYS A 211 -12.56 -4.97 14.81
CA LYS A 211 -12.40 -5.06 16.26
C LYS A 211 -11.18 -5.92 16.60
N ALA A 212 -10.58 -5.66 17.73
CA ALA A 212 -9.56 -6.49 18.32
C ALA A 212 -10.16 -7.79 18.88
N ALA A 213 -9.30 -8.74 19.29
CA ALA A 213 -9.72 -10.01 19.85
C ALA A 213 -10.58 -9.86 21.13
N ASP A 214 -10.38 -8.78 21.87
CA ASP A 214 -11.14 -8.41 23.07
C ASP A 214 -12.45 -7.65 22.77
N GLY A 215 -12.79 -7.50 21.49
CA GLY A 215 -13.99 -6.79 21.03
C GLY A 215 -13.86 -5.27 20.94
N ALA A 216 -12.72 -4.69 21.32
CA ALA A 216 -12.49 -3.25 21.24
C ALA A 216 -12.40 -2.78 19.79
N ALA A 217 -12.92 -1.57 19.51
CA ALA A 217 -12.80 -0.94 18.22
C ALA A 217 -11.33 -0.63 17.88
N LEU A 218 -10.94 -0.93 16.65
CA LEU A 218 -9.64 -0.55 16.08
C LEU A 218 -9.79 0.72 15.22
N PRO A 219 -8.70 1.45 14.94
CA PRO A 219 -7.35 1.30 15.52
C PRO A 219 -7.33 1.73 17.00
N TYR A 220 -6.31 1.31 17.75
CA TYR A 220 -6.15 1.73 19.15
C TYR A 220 -5.80 3.22 19.27
N LEU A 221 -5.07 3.77 18.30
CA LEU A 221 -4.67 5.17 18.25
C LEU A 221 -5.86 6.07 17.92
N ASP A 222 -5.91 7.24 18.56
CA ASP A 222 -6.87 8.28 18.22
C ASP A 222 -6.42 9.11 17.02
N ARG A 223 -5.09 9.25 16.84
CA ARG A 223 -4.51 10.13 15.81
C ARG A 223 -3.19 9.61 15.27
N LEU A 224 -2.97 9.86 13.99
CA LEU A 224 -1.71 9.70 13.31
C LEU A 224 -1.29 11.04 12.70
N VAL A 225 -0.09 11.51 13.04
CA VAL A 225 0.52 12.72 12.48
C VAL A 225 1.69 12.29 11.60
N LEU A 226 1.62 12.61 10.31
CA LEU A 226 2.69 12.34 9.35
C LEU A 226 3.38 13.66 9.01
N GLN A 227 4.57 13.88 9.55
CA GLN A 227 5.41 15.04 9.25
C GLN A 227 6.08 14.85 7.91
N ILE A 228 6.07 15.88 7.06
CA ILE A 228 6.75 15.87 5.77
C ILE A 228 8.21 16.28 6.00
N VAL A 229 9.13 15.31 5.89
CA VAL A 229 10.56 15.47 6.15
C VAL A 229 11.33 14.93 4.94
N PRO A 230 11.59 15.75 3.91
CA PRO A 230 12.21 15.27 2.65
C PRO A 230 13.64 14.72 2.84
N GLU A 231 14.38 15.30 3.76
CA GLU A 231 15.78 14.95 3.98
C GLU A 231 15.94 13.82 5.00
N GLN A 232 16.54 12.71 4.58
CA GLN A 232 16.72 11.53 5.44
C GLN A 232 17.55 11.79 6.68
N ASN A 233 18.57 12.65 6.59
CA ASN A 233 19.36 13.04 7.75
C ASN A 233 18.51 13.77 8.80
N ALA A 234 17.59 14.65 8.37
CA ALA A 234 16.67 15.33 9.27
C ALA A 234 15.67 14.35 9.91
N GLU A 235 15.19 13.37 9.15
CA GLU A 235 14.32 12.31 9.65
C GLU A 235 15.00 11.50 10.76
N LEU A 236 16.26 11.09 10.54
CA LEU A 236 17.05 10.35 11.52
C LEU A 236 17.32 11.17 12.80
N LEU A 237 17.65 12.46 12.66
CA LEU A 237 17.83 13.34 13.80
C LEU A 237 16.55 13.51 14.63
N ARG A 238 15.40 13.64 13.99
CA ARG A 238 14.10 13.78 14.68
C ARG A 238 13.71 12.54 15.49
N ILE A 239 13.91 11.33 14.94
CA ILE A 239 13.65 10.10 15.70
C ILE A 239 14.61 9.96 16.89
N GLN A 240 15.89 10.30 16.72
CA GLN A 240 16.87 10.27 17.82
C GLN A 240 16.59 11.34 18.89
N ALA A 241 15.99 12.47 18.51
CA ALA A 241 15.58 13.53 19.43
C ALA A 241 14.24 13.25 20.12
N GLY A 242 13.51 12.18 19.71
CA GLY A 242 12.18 11.87 20.23
C GLY A 242 11.09 12.80 19.70
N GLU A 243 11.34 13.54 18.60
CA GLU A 243 10.35 14.40 17.94
C GLU A 243 9.38 13.60 17.06
N THR A 244 9.81 12.41 16.62
CA THR A 244 8.97 11.42 15.92
C THR A 244 9.05 10.09 16.65
N ASP A 245 7.94 9.35 16.67
CA ASP A 245 7.83 8.05 17.32
C ASP A 245 8.19 6.90 16.38
N LEU A 246 8.07 7.13 15.07
CA LEU A 246 8.27 6.13 14.03
C LEU A 246 8.80 6.78 12.76
N THR A 247 9.77 6.14 12.11
CA THR A 247 10.11 6.40 10.72
C THR A 247 9.58 5.27 9.84
N SER A 248 8.98 5.61 8.72
CA SER A 248 8.39 4.65 7.77
C SER A 248 9.35 4.30 6.64
N THR A 249 10.57 4.80 6.67
CA THR A 249 11.54 4.67 5.57
C THR A 249 12.67 3.71 5.95
N GLU A 250 13.19 3.03 4.95
CA GLU A 250 14.37 2.17 5.12
C GLU A 250 15.60 2.99 5.52
N LEU A 251 16.40 2.43 6.42
CA LEU A 251 17.68 3.01 6.77
C LEU A 251 18.67 2.83 5.62
N ARG A 252 19.47 3.86 5.34
CA ARG A 252 20.63 3.70 4.48
C ARG A 252 21.69 2.84 5.19
N PRO A 253 22.53 2.12 4.44
CA PRO A 253 23.60 1.33 5.04
C PRO A 253 24.48 2.11 6.03
N GLU A 254 24.82 3.36 5.69
CA GLU A 254 25.63 4.24 6.53
C GLU A 254 24.94 4.68 7.83
N ASP A 255 23.61 4.66 7.88
CA ASP A 255 22.83 5.04 9.06
C ASP A 255 22.65 3.87 10.05
N TYR A 256 22.89 2.64 9.61
CA TYR A 256 22.63 1.44 10.41
C TYR A 256 23.45 1.40 11.71
N LEU A 257 24.76 1.63 11.64
CA LEU A 257 25.62 1.60 12.83
C LEU A 257 25.28 2.72 13.84
N PRO A 258 25.03 3.98 13.44
CA PRO A 258 24.55 5.02 14.35
C PRO A 258 23.23 4.67 15.03
N VAL A 259 22.28 4.07 14.28
CA VAL A 259 20.98 3.67 14.84
C VAL A 259 21.12 2.50 15.81
N ARG A 260 21.97 1.52 15.51
CA ARG A 260 22.29 0.41 16.44
C ARG A 260 22.86 0.92 17.78
N ARG A 261 23.77 1.88 17.73
CA ARG A 261 24.30 2.49 18.95
C ARG A 261 23.21 3.22 19.75
N ALA A 262 22.33 3.94 19.06
CA ALA A 262 21.20 4.62 19.71
C ALA A 262 20.23 3.62 20.36
N GLU A 263 20.05 2.43 19.79
CA GLU A 263 19.29 1.34 20.37
C GLU A 263 19.98 0.78 21.62
N GLU A 264 21.28 0.49 21.54
CA GLU A 264 22.09 0.00 22.68
C GLU A 264 22.08 0.99 23.86
N GLU A 265 21.97 2.28 23.59
CA GLU A 265 21.81 3.36 24.57
C GLU A 265 20.34 3.51 25.05
N GLY A 266 19.40 2.73 24.53
CA GLY A 266 17.99 2.74 24.92
C GLY A 266 17.21 3.96 24.44
N ARG A 267 17.72 4.71 23.44
CA ARG A 267 17.08 5.92 22.90
C ARG A 267 16.00 5.63 21.87
N LEU A 268 16.08 4.48 21.21
CA LEU A 268 15.12 4.02 20.22
C LEU A 268 15.12 2.49 20.16
N ARG A 269 14.23 1.92 19.40
CA ARG A 269 14.19 0.49 19.08
C ARG A 269 14.32 0.30 17.57
N LEU A 270 15.30 -0.51 17.16
CA LEU A 270 15.43 -0.97 15.78
C LEU A 270 14.63 -2.26 15.59
N ILE A 271 13.76 -2.29 14.61
CA ILE A 271 12.96 -3.48 14.29
C ILE A 271 13.45 -4.03 12.96
N GLU A 272 14.07 -5.18 12.97
CA GLU A 272 14.46 -5.89 11.78
C GLU A 272 13.24 -6.60 11.19
N LEU A 273 12.84 -6.22 9.99
CA LEU A 273 11.69 -6.77 9.29
C LEU A 273 12.04 -7.98 8.40
N GLY A 274 13.32 -8.38 8.40
CA GLY A 274 13.85 -9.42 7.54
C GLY A 274 14.19 -8.92 6.13
N VAL A 275 14.41 -9.86 5.21
CA VAL A 275 14.75 -9.56 3.82
C VAL A 275 13.49 -9.07 3.11
N GLY A 276 13.54 -7.85 2.55
CA GLY A 276 12.45 -7.28 1.76
C GLY A 276 12.27 -8.03 0.42
N PRO A 277 11.09 -7.95 -0.18
CA PRO A 277 10.84 -8.50 -1.51
C PRO A 277 11.49 -7.66 -2.62
N ASP A 278 11.93 -6.44 -2.31
CA ASP A 278 12.54 -5.53 -3.26
C ASP A 278 14.04 -5.83 -3.37
N ALA A 279 14.50 -6.00 -4.59
CA ALA A 279 15.91 -6.25 -4.89
C ALA A 279 16.48 -5.08 -5.67
N ASP A 280 17.74 -4.73 -5.36
CA ASP A 280 18.48 -3.84 -6.23
C ASP A 280 18.74 -4.51 -7.57
N ALA A 281 18.36 -3.86 -8.65
CA ALA A 281 18.40 -4.43 -9.98
C ALA A 281 18.97 -3.48 -11.02
N LEU A 282 19.75 -4.04 -11.94
CA LEU A 282 20.16 -3.35 -13.16
C LEU A 282 19.10 -3.55 -14.25
N TRP A 283 18.46 -2.45 -14.64
CA TRP A 283 17.45 -2.45 -15.69
C TRP A 283 18.05 -2.17 -17.07
N PHE A 284 17.75 -3.03 -18.03
CA PHE A 284 18.15 -2.86 -19.42
C PHE A 284 16.97 -2.43 -20.26
N CYS A 285 17.07 -1.28 -20.94
CA CYS A 285 16.04 -0.86 -21.90
C CYS A 285 16.12 -1.72 -23.15
N LEU A 286 15.13 -2.58 -23.37
CA LEU A 286 15.02 -3.45 -24.53
C LEU A 286 13.97 -2.99 -25.55
N LYS A 287 13.45 -1.77 -25.44
CA LYS A 287 12.45 -1.25 -26.36
C LYS A 287 12.99 -1.17 -27.79
N PRO A 288 12.27 -1.70 -28.80
CA PRO A 288 12.72 -1.73 -30.20
C PRO A 288 13.03 -0.34 -30.77
N GLU A 289 12.37 0.70 -30.30
CA GLU A 289 12.56 2.09 -30.74
C GLU A 289 13.95 2.62 -30.41
N VAL A 290 14.57 2.14 -29.34
CA VAL A 290 15.92 2.51 -28.92
C VAL A 290 16.97 1.89 -29.86
N LYS A 291 16.68 0.74 -30.44
CA LYS A 291 17.57 -0.01 -31.34
C LYS A 291 18.12 0.83 -32.50
N ARG A 292 17.34 1.78 -32.99
CA ARG A 292 17.69 2.59 -34.15
C ARG A 292 18.62 3.78 -33.82
N LYS A 293 18.78 4.12 -32.53
CA LYS A 293 19.42 5.36 -32.08
C LYS A 293 20.70 5.13 -31.27
N ASP A 294 20.91 3.93 -30.74
CA ASP A 294 22.03 3.65 -29.83
C ASP A 294 22.77 2.38 -30.21
N LEU A 295 24.04 2.51 -30.60
CA LEU A 295 24.88 1.36 -30.95
C LEU A 295 25.08 0.38 -29.78
N ARG A 296 24.98 0.86 -28.54
CA ARG A 296 25.08 0.01 -27.33
C ARG A 296 23.93 -0.99 -27.25
N PHE A 297 22.80 -0.71 -27.88
CA PHE A 297 21.67 -1.62 -27.91
C PHE A 297 22.04 -3.00 -28.50
N ALA A 298 23.00 -3.05 -29.45
CA ALA A 298 23.45 -4.30 -30.02
C ALA A 298 24.07 -5.26 -28.98
N PHE A 299 24.68 -4.72 -27.94
CA PHE A 299 25.22 -5.50 -26.83
C PHE A 299 24.14 -5.79 -25.78
N VAL A 300 23.44 -4.76 -25.32
CA VAL A 300 22.42 -4.85 -24.26
C VAL A 300 21.27 -5.79 -24.64
N SER A 301 20.91 -5.87 -25.92
CA SER A 301 19.84 -6.75 -26.41
C SER A 301 20.22 -8.26 -26.39
N ARG A 302 21.52 -8.60 -26.30
CA ARG A 302 21.99 -9.98 -26.24
C ARG A 302 21.84 -10.55 -24.83
N PRO A 303 21.13 -11.67 -24.63
CA PRO A 303 21.02 -12.31 -23.32
C PRO A 303 22.37 -12.66 -22.71
N GLU A 304 23.34 -13.10 -23.55
CA GLU A 304 24.69 -13.51 -23.11
C GLU A 304 25.45 -12.32 -22.50
N PHE A 305 25.30 -11.13 -23.06
CA PHE A 305 25.90 -9.91 -22.52
C PHE A 305 25.33 -9.57 -21.14
N ARG A 306 24.01 -9.62 -20.99
CA ARG A 306 23.36 -9.37 -19.70
C ARG A 306 23.73 -10.41 -18.63
N ARG A 307 23.87 -11.69 -19.05
CA ARG A 307 24.37 -12.76 -18.16
C ARG A 307 25.83 -12.51 -17.76
N ALA A 308 26.68 -12.10 -18.69
CA ALA A 308 28.08 -11.78 -18.39
C ALA A 308 28.18 -10.65 -17.34
N ILE A 309 27.35 -9.60 -17.46
CA ILE A 309 27.28 -8.54 -16.44
C ILE A 309 26.84 -9.14 -15.09
N SER A 310 25.81 -9.99 -15.09
CA SER A 310 25.32 -10.62 -13.86
C SER A 310 26.39 -11.50 -13.18
N TYR A 311 27.22 -12.19 -13.94
CA TYR A 311 28.33 -13.00 -13.41
C TYR A 311 29.54 -12.16 -12.98
N ALA A 312 29.71 -10.98 -13.54
CA ALA A 312 30.81 -10.07 -13.19
C ALA A 312 30.56 -9.31 -11.88
N VAL A 313 29.31 -9.29 -11.38
CA VAL A 313 28.97 -8.65 -10.10
C VAL A 313 29.28 -9.64 -8.97
N ASP A 314 30.25 -9.30 -8.15
CA ASP A 314 30.48 -9.94 -6.86
C ASP A 314 29.46 -9.46 -5.86
N ARG A 315 28.39 -10.25 -5.66
CA ARG A 315 27.26 -9.88 -4.80
C ARG A 315 27.62 -9.90 -3.32
N GLU A 316 28.50 -10.81 -2.93
CA GLU A 316 28.96 -10.90 -1.54
C GLU A 316 29.76 -9.66 -1.18
N ALA A 317 30.77 -9.32 -1.99
CA ALA A 317 31.55 -8.10 -1.79
C ALA A 317 30.69 -6.83 -1.88
N PHE A 318 29.64 -6.83 -2.72
CA PHE A 318 28.72 -5.71 -2.81
C PHE A 318 27.86 -5.58 -1.54
N ALA A 319 27.32 -6.69 -1.01
CA ALA A 319 26.57 -6.69 0.24
C ALA A 319 27.45 -6.27 1.43
N GLU A 320 28.70 -6.73 1.50
CA GLU A 320 29.62 -6.39 2.58
C GLU A 320 30.07 -4.92 2.54
N ASN A 321 30.47 -4.42 1.37
CA ASN A 321 31.13 -3.12 1.27
C ASN A 321 30.16 -1.95 1.02
N VAL A 322 29.04 -2.18 0.34
CA VAL A 322 28.06 -1.15 0.03
C VAL A 322 26.94 -1.14 1.08
N PHE A 323 26.47 -2.30 1.47
CA PHE A 323 25.39 -2.44 2.46
C PHE A 323 25.88 -2.71 3.87
N LEU A 324 27.21 -2.73 4.11
CA LEU A 324 27.80 -3.00 5.44
C LEU A 324 27.23 -4.27 6.10
N SER A 325 27.00 -5.29 5.30
CA SER A 325 26.36 -6.57 5.67
C SER A 325 24.89 -6.48 6.10
N ALA A 326 24.21 -5.38 5.81
CA ALA A 326 22.78 -5.22 6.05
C ALA A 326 21.89 -5.73 4.90
N ALA A 327 22.50 -6.34 3.87
CA ALA A 327 21.79 -6.95 2.74
C ALA A 327 22.19 -8.41 2.55
N VAL A 328 21.34 -9.16 1.85
CA VAL A 328 21.61 -10.55 1.45
C VAL A 328 21.98 -10.57 -0.04
N PRO A 329 23.04 -11.31 -0.45
CA PRO A 329 23.50 -11.41 -1.83
C PRO A 329 22.46 -11.97 -2.82
#